data_dde8c6b6e6301e5b0725c6f4b0ca77bf
#
_entry.id   dde8c6b6e6301e5b0725c6f4b0ca77bf
#
_cell.length_a   1.000
_cell.length_b   1.000
_cell.length_c   1.000
_cell.angle_alpha   90.00
_cell.angle_beta   90.00
_cell.angle_gamma   90.00
#
_symmetry.space_group_name_H-M   'P 1'
#
loop_
_entity.id
_entity.type
_entity.pdbx_description
1 polymer ?
#
loop_
_entity_poly.entity_id
_entity_poly.type
_entity_poly.pdbx_seq_one_letter_code
_entity_poly.pdbx_strand_id
1 'polypeptide(L)'
;SAPATRTMSSTNTAEDLTLKNVLSWFDKNAPTCLADSWDNVGLIAQSPVPKEDDKARGLFLAIDLTPAVAEELLAKPDVRVAIVYHPVIFSPIRSITMQNPLQRSILRCIAAGIHIYCPHTTLDACLGGINDWLVTGLEHAWESSHVPKPESLLRAVQNASYEIIEPSKDDPSVGMGRAHTFAQPCSWAALIHRVKALLRVSHVQIAAASGVNETTQIRSIAV
;
A
#
# COMPACT_ATOMS: atom_id res chain seq x y z
N SER A 1 30.45 -15.31 -21.14
CA SER A 1 29.31 -14.55 -21.70
C SER A 1 28.73 -13.71 -20.59
N ALA A 2 28.78 -12.38 -20.75
CA ALA A 2 28.27 -11.42 -19.81
C ALA A 2 26.71 -11.36 -19.92
N PRO A 3 25.96 -11.08 -18.82
CA PRO A 3 24.52 -10.93 -18.88
C PRO A 3 24.15 -9.60 -19.56
N ALA A 4 23.21 -9.67 -20.48
CA ALA A 4 22.72 -8.54 -21.22
C ALA A 4 22.04 -7.53 -20.28
N THR A 5 22.59 -6.33 -20.22
CA THR A 5 22.00 -5.17 -19.53
C THR A 5 20.77 -4.72 -20.32
N ARG A 6 19.60 -5.03 -19.79
CA ARG A 6 18.33 -4.54 -20.34
C ARG A 6 18.17 -3.07 -19.97
N THR A 7 18.52 -2.18 -20.87
CA THR A 7 18.21 -0.76 -20.79
C THR A 7 16.70 -0.58 -20.86
N MET A 8 16.07 -0.18 -19.78
CA MET A 8 14.69 0.30 -19.80
C MET A 8 14.71 1.69 -20.45
N SER A 9 14.25 1.75 -21.70
CA SER A 9 13.92 3.00 -22.38
C SER A 9 12.71 3.61 -21.67
N SER A 10 12.90 4.73 -21.02
CA SER A 10 11.81 5.54 -20.48
C SER A 10 11.16 6.35 -21.61
N THR A 11 10.42 5.71 -22.47
CA THR A 11 9.40 6.39 -23.25
C THR A 11 8.19 6.53 -22.32
N ASN A 12 8.00 7.72 -21.80
CA ASN A 12 6.85 8.13 -21.00
C ASN A 12 5.64 8.30 -21.94
N THR A 13 5.20 7.20 -22.55
CA THR A 13 3.86 7.09 -23.07
C THR A 13 2.97 6.96 -21.86
N ALA A 14 1.98 7.86 -21.69
CA ALA A 14 0.92 7.69 -20.71
C ALA A 14 0.27 6.35 -20.99
N GLU A 15 0.77 5.27 -20.35
CA GLU A 15 0.16 3.95 -20.44
C GLU A 15 -1.27 4.09 -19.92
N ASP A 16 -2.21 3.59 -20.69
CA ASP A 16 -3.63 3.65 -20.37
C ASP A 16 -3.85 3.10 -18.96
N LEU A 17 -4.34 3.95 -18.05
CA LEU A 17 -4.69 3.56 -16.69
C LEU A 17 -6.02 2.79 -16.68
N THR A 18 -6.09 1.79 -17.54
CA THR A 18 -7.24 0.91 -17.69
C THR A 18 -7.33 -0.08 -16.53
N LEU A 19 -8.53 -0.59 -16.27
CA LEU A 19 -8.72 -1.67 -15.30
C LEU A 19 -7.79 -2.85 -15.58
N LYS A 20 -7.63 -3.26 -16.85
CA LYS A 20 -6.77 -4.38 -17.26
C LYS A 20 -5.32 -4.16 -16.82
N ASN A 21 -4.78 -2.96 -17.04
CA ASN A 21 -3.39 -2.66 -16.71
C ASN A 21 -3.19 -2.56 -15.19
N VAL A 22 -4.17 -2.02 -14.46
CA VAL A 22 -4.15 -2.00 -13.00
C VAL A 22 -4.17 -3.43 -12.43
N LEU A 23 -5.07 -4.29 -12.90
CA LEU A 23 -5.12 -5.68 -12.45
C LEU A 23 -3.81 -6.42 -12.77
N SER A 24 -3.29 -6.27 -13.98
CA SER A 24 -2.01 -6.89 -14.36
C SER A 24 -0.84 -6.42 -13.50
N TRP A 25 -0.84 -5.15 -13.09
CA TRP A 25 0.19 -4.62 -12.20
C TRP A 25 0.10 -5.26 -10.81
N PHE A 26 -1.10 -5.34 -10.24
CA PHE A 26 -1.30 -5.97 -8.93
C PHE A 26 -1.02 -7.46 -8.96
N ASP A 27 -1.45 -8.19 -9.99
CA ASP A 27 -1.15 -9.61 -10.15
C ASP A 27 0.36 -9.91 -10.14
N LYS A 28 1.15 -8.97 -10.63
CA LYS A 28 2.61 -9.10 -10.67
C LYS A 28 3.30 -8.66 -9.38
N ASN A 29 2.81 -7.60 -8.71
CA ASN A 29 3.56 -6.93 -7.64
C ASN A 29 2.97 -7.17 -6.24
N ALA A 30 1.67 -7.36 -6.13
CA ALA A 30 0.95 -7.64 -4.88
C ALA A 30 -0.26 -8.53 -5.15
N PRO A 31 -0.04 -9.80 -5.61
CA PRO A 31 -1.10 -10.70 -5.99
C PRO A 31 -2.02 -11.04 -4.82
N THR A 32 -3.30 -11.27 -5.12
CA THR A 32 -4.32 -11.53 -4.10
C THR A 32 -4.08 -12.78 -3.27
N CYS A 33 -3.28 -13.73 -3.77
CA CYS A 33 -2.87 -14.93 -3.00
C CYS A 33 -1.98 -14.62 -1.80
N LEU A 34 -1.46 -13.39 -1.66
CA LEU A 34 -0.70 -12.96 -0.48
C LEU A 34 -1.59 -12.60 0.70
N ALA A 35 -2.89 -12.41 0.49
CA ALA A 35 -3.85 -12.15 1.56
C ALA A 35 -4.32 -13.45 2.20
N ASP A 36 -4.58 -13.41 3.49
CA ASP A 36 -5.18 -14.53 4.22
C ASP A 36 -6.64 -14.77 3.81
N SER A 37 -7.14 -15.97 4.07
CA SER A 37 -8.49 -16.42 3.70
C SER A 37 -9.63 -15.61 4.34
N TRP A 38 -9.38 -14.88 5.41
CA TRP A 38 -10.36 -14.01 6.06
C TRP A 38 -10.49 -12.63 5.39
N ASP A 39 -9.53 -12.27 4.56
CA ASP A 39 -9.49 -10.96 3.92
C ASP A 39 -10.32 -10.93 2.62
N ASN A 40 -10.71 -9.74 2.19
CA ASN A 40 -11.42 -9.52 0.94
C ASN A 40 -10.68 -8.51 0.07
N VAL A 41 -9.86 -9.00 -0.83
CA VAL A 41 -8.94 -8.22 -1.66
C VAL A 41 -9.20 -8.41 -3.16
N GLY A 42 -8.64 -7.53 -3.97
CA GLY A 42 -8.74 -7.59 -5.42
C GLY A 42 -9.82 -6.65 -5.97
N LEU A 43 -10.43 -7.02 -7.08
CA LEU A 43 -11.50 -6.23 -7.72
C LEU A 43 -12.81 -6.42 -6.96
N ILE A 44 -13.11 -5.48 -6.05
CA ILE A 44 -14.28 -5.58 -5.15
C ILE A 44 -15.57 -5.13 -5.86
N ALA A 45 -15.48 -4.12 -6.74
CA ALA A 45 -16.64 -3.65 -7.48
C ALA A 45 -16.25 -3.28 -8.91
N GLN A 46 -16.97 -3.86 -9.88
CA GLN A 46 -16.76 -3.58 -11.28
C GLN A 46 -17.98 -2.88 -11.88
N SER A 47 -17.73 -1.78 -12.60
CA SER A 47 -18.79 -1.11 -13.34
C SER A 47 -19.10 -1.82 -14.65
N PRO A 48 -20.38 -2.03 -14.99
CA PRO A 48 -20.80 -2.50 -16.30
C PRO A 48 -20.94 -1.35 -17.32
N VAL A 49 -20.79 -0.09 -16.88
CA VAL A 49 -20.96 1.07 -17.74
C VAL A 49 -19.71 1.25 -18.58
N PRO A 50 -19.81 1.06 -19.92
CA PRO A 50 -18.66 1.31 -20.78
C PRO A 50 -18.35 2.82 -20.76
N LYS A 51 -17.13 3.14 -20.43
CA LYS A 51 -16.56 4.46 -20.69
C LYS A 51 -15.42 4.27 -21.68
N GLU A 52 -15.25 5.25 -22.55
CA GLU A 52 -14.12 5.28 -23.46
C GLU A 52 -12.83 5.27 -22.61
N ASP A 53 -12.14 4.14 -22.58
CA ASP A 53 -10.92 3.93 -21.79
C ASP A 53 -9.80 4.89 -22.18
N ASP A 54 -9.84 5.36 -23.44
CA ASP A 54 -8.85 6.29 -24.02
C ASP A 54 -8.72 7.63 -23.29
N LYS A 55 -9.60 7.90 -22.31
CA LYS A 55 -9.61 9.13 -21.50
C LYS A 55 -9.22 8.92 -20.03
N ALA A 56 -8.89 7.70 -19.63
CA ALA A 56 -8.40 7.46 -18.27
C ALA A 56 -7.01 8.07 -18.10
N ARG A 57 -6.92 9.15 -17.31
CA ARG A 57 -5.69 9.92 -17.08
C ARG A 57 -5.16 9.81 -15.66
N GLY A 58 -5.93 9.19 -14.76
CA GLY A 58 -5.60 9.11 -13.36
C GLY A 58 -6.15 7.88 -12.66
N LEU A 59 -5.46 7.49 -11.60
CA LEU A 59 -5.95 6.57 -10.58
C LEU A 59 -6.35 7.40 -9.36
N PHE A 60 -7.41 6.98 -8.68
CA PHE A 60 -7.78 7.55 -7.39
C PHE A 60 -7.29 6.64 -6.28
N LEU A 61 -6.55 7.21 -5.33
CA LEU A 61 -6.01 6.47 -4.18
C LEU A 61 -6.68 6.96 -2.91
N ALA A 62 -7.17 6.04 -2.10
CA ALA A 62 -7.76 6.35 -0.80
C ALA A 62 -7.49 5.24 0.21
N ILE A 63 -7.51 5.57 1.49
CA ILE A 63 -7.49 4.57 2.56
C ILE A 63 -8.90 3.99 2.72
N ASP A 64 -9.91 4.85 2.86
CA ASP A 64 -11.31 4.50 3.03
C ASP A 64 -12.19 5.21 1.99
N LEU A 65 -13.17 4.51 1.45
CA LEU A 65 -14.19 5.12 0.58
C LEU A 65 -15.35 5.67 1.41
N THR A 66 -15.06 6.66 2.24
CA THR A 66 -16.14 7.38 2.97
C THR A 66 -17.06 8.11 2.00
N PRO A 67 -18.28 8.51 2.42
CA PRO A 67 -19.17 9.32 1.56
C PRO A 67 -18.50 10.58 1.02
N ALA A 68 -17.69 11.29 1.83
CA ALA A 68 -16.96 12.48 1.39
C ALA A 68 -15.89 12.17 0.33
N VAL A 69 -15.12 11.11 0.54
CA VAL A 69 -14.11 10.62 -0.42
C VAL A 69 -14.77 10.15 -1.72
N ALA A 70 -15.96 9.53 -1.64
CA ALA A 70 -16.71 9.14 -2.82
C ALA A 70 -17.19 10.36 -3.64
N GLU A 71 -17.61 11.46 -2.99
CA GLU A 71 -17.94 12.71 -3.68
C GLU A 71 -16.72 13.28 -4.41
N GLU A 72 -15.57 13.28 -3.76
CA GLU A 72 -14.31 13.73 -4.39
C GLU A 72 -13.95 12.87 -5.60
N LEU A 73 -14.03 11.55 -5.49
CA LEU A 73 -13.80 10.61 -6.58
C LEU A 73 -14.76 10.85 -7.75
N LEU A 74 -16.05 11.00 -7.48
CA LEU A 74 -17.08 11.23 -8.49
C LEU A 74 -16.91 12.54 -9.25
N ALA A 75 -16.25 13.52 -8.62
CA ALA A 75 -15.89 14.79 -9.27
C ALA A 75 -14.71 14.70 -10.23
N LYS A 76 -14.04 13.52 -10.36
CA LYS A 76 -12.89 13.31 -11.25
C LYS A 76 -13.32 12.62 -12.56
N PRO A 77 -13.54 13.34 -13.65
CA PRO A 77 -14.11 12.79 -14.88
C PRO A 77 -13.15 11.84 -15.63
N ASP A 78 -11.87 11.93 -15.36
CA ASP A 78 -10.77 11.18 -15.98
C ASP A 78 -10.36 9.92 -15.21
N VAL A 79 -10.96 9.66 -14.04
CA VAL A 79 -10.71 8.45 -13.25
C VAL A 79 -11.66 7.33 -13.64
N ARG A 80 -11.10 6.13 -13.79
CA ARG A 80 -11.84 4.88 -14.06
C ARG A 80 -11.63 3.83 -12.98
N VAL A 81 -10.51 3.87 -12.28
CA VAL A 81 -10.17 2.93 -11.22
C VAL A 81 -9.82 3.68 -9.96
N ALA A 82 -10.51 3.33 -8.88
CA ALA A 82 -10.17 3.71 -7.52
C ALA A 82 -9.47 2.53 -6.83
N ILE A 83 -8.30 2.79 -6.27
CA ILE A 83 -7.57 1.86 -5.41
C ILE A 83 -7.83 2.32 -3.98
N VAL A 84 -8.61 1.53 -3.24
CA VAL A 84 -9.01 1.82 -1.87
C VAL A 84 -8.37 0.79 -0.97
N TYR A 85 -7.51 1.24 -0.04
CA TYR A 85 -6.72 0.32 0.78
C TYR A 85 -7.60 -0.63 1.60
N HIS A 86 -8.55 -0.09 2.38
CA HIS A 86 -9.49 -0.91 3.13
C HIS A 86 -10.65 -1.41 2.24
N PRO A 87 -11.05 -2.70 2.36
CA PRO A 87 -12.12 -3.25 1.54
C PRO A 87 -13.45 -2.52 1.77
N VAL A 88 -14.01 -2.00 0.68
CA VAL A 88 -15.32 -1.32 0.71
C VAL A 88 -16.48 -2.29 1.00
N ILE A 89 -16.26 -3.59 0.78
CA ILE A 89 -17.09 -4.69 1.22
C ILE A 89 -16.17 -5.69 1.91
N PHE A 90 -16.19 -5.75 3.25
CA PHE A 90 -15.35 -6.68 4.00
C PHE A 90 -16.09 -7.99 4.32
N SER A 91 -17.28 -7.89 4.84
CA SER A 91 -18.12 -9.05 5.17
C SER A 91 -19.17 -9.31 4.08
N PRO A 92 -19.65 -10.55 3.91
CA PRO A 92 -20.73 -10.86 2.97
C PRO A 92 -21.96 -10.01 3.24
N ILE A 93 -22.48 -9.39 2.19
CA ILE A 93 -23.72 -8.58 2.25
C ILE A 93 -24.88 -9.33 1.59
N ARG A 94 -26.09 -9.19 2.17
CA ARG A 94 -27.32 -9.81 1.62
C ARG A 94 -28.09 -8.87 0.69
N SER A 95 -27.82 -7.57 0.78
CA SER A 95 -28.42 -6.56 -0.07
C SER A 95 -27.45 -5.39 -0.23
N ILE A 96 -27.59 -4.67 -1.35
CA ILE A 96 -26.91 -3.41 -1.58
C ILE A 96 -27.94 -2.35 -1.92
N THR A 97 -28.02 -1.26 -1.13
CA THR A 97 -29.08 -0.26 -1.22
C THR A 97 -28.54 1.16 -1.08
N MET A 98 -29.35 2.14 -1.53
CA MET A 98 -29.02 3.56 -1.39
C MET A 98 -29.21 4.10 0.04
N GLN A 99 -29.81 3.33 0.94
CA GLN A 99 -30.05 3.77 2.33
C GLN A 99 -28.79 3.74 3.17
N ASN A 100 -27.94 2.71 2.98
CA ASN A 100 -26.65 2.63 3.66
C ASN A 100 -25.66 3.59 2.98
N PRO A 101 -25.02 4.54 3.69
CA PRO A 101 -24.14 5.54 3.09
C PRO A 101 -22.94 4.94 2.34
N LEU A 102 -22.32 3.86 2.87
CA LEU A 102 -21.17 3.20 2.24
C LEU A 102 -21.60 2.45 0.97
N GLN A 103 -22.71 1.71 1.03
CA GLN A 103 -23.27 1.02 -0.13
C GLN A 103 -23.71 1.99 -1.22
N ARG A 104 -24.28 3.15 -0.83
CA ARG A 104 -24.60 4.25 -1.75
C ARG A 104 -23.36 4.75 -2.47
N SER A 105 -22.25 4.94 -1.78
CA SER A 105 -20.97 5.34 -2.38
C SER A 105 -20.54 4.34 -3.43
N ILE A 106 -20.57 3.03 -3.13
CA ILE A 106 -20.22 1.96 -4.06
C ILE A 106 -21.15 1.99 -5.30
N LEU A 107 -22.47 2.02 -5.09
CA LEU A 107 -23.45 2.05 -6.18
C LEU A 107 -23.25 3.26 -7.11
N ARG A 108 -22.97 4.43 -6.55
CA ARG A 108 -22.70 5.66 -7.32
C ARG A 108 -21.42 5.56 -8.12
N CYS A 109 -20.35 4.99 -7.56
CA CYS A 109 -19.11 4.75 -8.28
C CYS A 109 -19.34 3.77 -9.45
N ILE A 110 -20.05 2.66 -9.23
CA ILE A 110 -20.39 1.69 -10.29
C ILE A 110 -21.21 2.40 -11.39
N ALA A 111 -22.26 3.16 -11.02
CA ALA A 111 -23.09 3.89 -11.97
C ALA A 111 -22.31 4.96 -12.74
N ALA A 112 -21.27 5.52 -12.14
CA ALA A 112 -20.39 6.49 -12.76
C ALA A 112 -19.27 5.87 -13.64
N GLY A 113 -19.24 4.54 -13.83
CA GLY A 113 -18.23 3.88 -14.64
C GLY A 113 -16.89 3.72 -13.93
N ILE A 114 -16.87 3.70 -12.60
CA ILE A 114 -15.65 3.57 -11.79
C ILE A 114 -15.58 2.16 -11.20
N HIS A 115 -14.42 1.53 -11.35
CA HIS A 115 -14.09 0.24 -10.74
C HIS A 115 -13.39 0.48 -9.41
N ILE A 116 -13.58 -0.41 -8.43
CA ILE A 116 -12.96 -0.31 -7.11
C ILE A 116 -12.11 -1.55 -6.87
N TYR A 117 -10.81 -1.33 -6.72
CA TYR A 117 -9.83 -2.35 -6.37
C TYR A 117 -9.35 -2.13 -4.93
N CYS A 118 -9.20 -3.21 -4.17
CA CYS A 118 -8.70 -3.17 -2.81
C CYS A 118 -7.50 -4.09 -2.64
N PRO A 119 -6.30 -3.56 -2.40
CA PRO A 119 -5.11 -4.38 -2.15
C PRO A 119 -5.00 -4.88 -0.70
N HIS A 120 -5.46 -4.12 0.29
CA HIS A 120 -5.42 -4.38 1.74
C HIS A 120 -4.12 -5.11 2.15
N THR A 121 -4.23 -6.27 2.82
CA THR A 121 -3.09 -7.01 3.37
C THR A 121 -2.10 -7.53 2.32
N THR A 122 -2.44 -7.55 1.03
CA THR A 122 -1.46 -7.90 0.00
C THR A 122 -0.30 -6.91 -0.06
N LEU A 123 -0.55 -5.62 0.27
CA LEU A 123 0.50 -4.60 0.35
C LEU A 123 1.36 -4.72 1.61
N ASP A 124 0.88 -5.40 2.65
CA ASP A 124 1.67 -5.66 3.84
C ASP A 124 2.63 -6.84 3.61
N ALA A 125 2.19 -7.82 2.82
CA ALA A 125 2.93 -9.05 2.56
C ALA A 125 3.93 -8.95 1.40
N CYS A 126 3.63 -8.15 0.35
CA CYS A 126 4.44 -8.11 -0.86
C CYS A 126 5.82 -7.46 -0.66
N LEU A 127 6.76 -7.81 -1.52
CA LEU A 127 8.08 -7.16 -1.56
C LEU A 127 7.94 -5.69 -2.02
N GLY A 128 8.57 -4.78 -1.29
CA GLY A 128 8.45 -3.34 -1.53
C GLY A 128 7.14 -2.75 -1.03
N GLY A 129 6.36 -3.49 -0.26
CA GLY A 129 5.12 -3.08 0.35
C GLY A 129 5.30 -2.21 1.62
N ILE A 130 4.24 -2.13 2.41
CA ILE A 130 4.17 -1.20 3.56
C ILE A 130 5.20 -1.54 4.64
N ASN A 131 5.34 -2.82 4.99
CA ASN A 131 6.27 -3.24 6.03
C ASN A 131 7.73 -3.03 5.61
N ASP A 132 8.07 -3.27 4.34
CA ASP A 132 9.40 -2.98 3.80
C ASP A 132 9.69 -1.47 3.82
N TRP A 133 8.68 -0.65 3.47
CA TRP A 133 8.81 0.81 3.52
C TRP A 133 9.04 1.31 4.95
N LEU A 134 8.29 0.77 5.93
CA LEU A 134 8.44 1.14 7.35
C LEU A 134 9.84 0.82 7.86
N VAL A 135 10.31 -0.41 7.69
CA VAL A 135 11.64 -0.85 8.15
C VAL A 135 12.74 -0.01 7.52
N THR A 136 12.69 0.12 6.19
CA THR A 136 13.72 0.85 5.43
C THR A 136 13.73 2.33 5.80
N GLY A 137 12.55 2.93 5.97
CA GLY A 137 12.42 4.32 6.39
C GLY A 137 12.95 4.58 7.80
N LEU A 138 12.76 3.64 8.73
CA LEU A 138 13.28 3.74 10.09
C LEU A 138 14.79 3.52 10.15
N GLU A 139 15.35 2.58 9.38
CA GLU A 139 16.80 2.37 9.29
C GLU A 139 17.50 3.62 8.78
N HIS A 140 17.04 4.17 7.66
CA HIS A 140 17.68 5.32 7.01
C HIS A 140 17.27 6.68 7.60
N ALA A 141 16.43 6.68 8.65
CA ALA A 141 15.91 7.90 9.28
C ALA A 141 15.33 8.89 8.23
N TRP A 142 14.52 8.38 7.30
CA TRP A 142 13.92 9.22 6.27
C TRP A 142 13.05 10.31 6.89
N GLU A 143 13.37 11.54 6.52
CA GLU A 143 12.47 12.65 6.82
C GLU A 143 11.40 12.75 5.74
N SER A 144 10.22 13.18 6.14
CA SER A 144 9.04 13.28 5.29
C SER A 144 9.22 14.19 4.06
N SER A 145 10.21 15.07 4.07
CA SER A 145 10.60 15.91 2.93
C SER A 145 11.38 15.16 1.84
N HIS A 146 11.90 13.98 2.16
CA HIS A 146 12.76 13.18 1.30
C HIS A 146 12.28 11.74 1.17
N VAL A 147 10.99 11.54 0.88
CA VAL A 147 10.51 10.20 0.48
C VAL A 147 11.29 9.81 -0.78
N PRO A 148 12.08 8.72 -0.74
CA PRO A 148 12.88 8.33 -1.88
C PRO A 148 11.98 8.06 -3.09
N LYS A 149 12.53 8.28 -4.28
CA LYS A 149 11.86 7.86 -5.51
C LYS A 149 11.60 6.34 -5.46
N PRO A 150 10.54 5.85 -6.11
CA PRO A 150 10.20 4.42 -6.09
C PRO A 150 11.39 3.50 -6.41
N GLU A 151 12.25 3.88 -7.36
CA GLU A 151 13.43 3.09 -7.72
C GLU A 151 14.47 3.04 -6.59
N SER A 152 14.62 4.14 -5.84
CA SER A 152 15.53 4.20 -4.68
C SER A 152 14.98 3.40 -3.51
N LEU A 153 13.66 3.42 -3.30
CA LEU A 153 12.98 2.59 -2.31
C LEU A 153 13.18 1.10 -2.61
N LEU A 154 12.89 0.67 -3.84
CA LEU A 154 13.07 -0.73 -4.25
C LEU A 154 14.52 -1.19 -4.08
N ARG A 155 15.51 -0.36 -4.41
CA ARG A 155 16.93 -0.68 -4.17
C ARG A 155 17.25 -0.78 -2.67
N ALA A 156 16.72 0.13 -1.86
CA ALA A 156 16.93 0.11 -0.41
C ALA A 156 16.31 -1.14 0.21
N VAL A 157 15.11 -1.52 -0.20
CA VAL A 157 14.43 -2.76 0.20
C VAL A 157 15.23 -4.00 -0.21
N GLN A 158 15.72 -4.07 -1.45
CA GLN A 158 16.53 -5.20 -1.95
C GLN A 158 17.88 -5.36 -1.22
N ASN A 159 18.41 -4.28 -0.65
CA ASN A 159 19.65 -4.29 0.12
C ASN A 159 19.42 -4.33 1.64
N ALA A 160 18.18 -4.28 2.09
CA ALA A 160 17.85 -4.31 3.51
C ALA A 160 18.01 -5.74 4.06
N SER A 161 18.66 -5.82 5.22
CA SER A 161 18.76 -7.08 5.97
C SER A 161 17.63 -7.14 6.99
N TYR A 162 16.52 -7.74 6.61
CA TYR A 162 15.42 -8.04 7.50
C TYR A 162 14.95 -9.49 7.33
N GLU A 163 14.26 -9.99 8.33
CA GLU A 163 13.61 -11.29 8.29
C GLU A 163 12.10 -11.08 8.15
N ILE A 164 11.44 -11.92 7.36
CA ILE A 164 9.98 -11.97 7.29
C ILE A 164 9.48 -12.73 8.52
N ILE A 165 8.59 -12.10 9.29
CA ILE A 165 8.11 -12.69 10.56
C ILE A 165 7.22 -13.88 10.29
N GLU A 166 6.29 -13.77 9.34
CA GLU A 166 5.37 -14.82 8.91
C GLU A 166 5.51 -15.03 7.40
N PRO A 167 6.45 -15.88 6.94
CA PRO A 167 6.63 -16.15 5.53
C PRO A 167 5.39 -16.80 4.89
N SER A 168 5.10 -16.41 3.64
CA SER A 168 4.06 -17.09 2.85
C SER A 168 4.44 -18.55 2.63
N LYS A 169 3.41 -19.43 2.60
CA LYS A 169 3.62 -20.86 2.39
C LYS A 169 4.10 -21.18 0.98
N ASP A 170 3.65 -20.40 0.00
CA ASP A 170 3.94 -20.64 -1.41
C ASP A 170 5.24 -19.97 -1.86
N ASP A 171 5.61 -18.85 -1.26
CA ASP A 171 6.86 -18.12 -1.51
C ASP A 171 7.42 -17.52 -0.22
N PRO A 172 8.43 -18.13 0.42
CA PRO A 172 9.03 -17.62 1.64
C PRO A 172 9.74 -16.27 1.51
N SER A 173 9.94 -15.76 0.29
CA SER A 173 10.54 -14.44 0.06
C SER A 173 9.57 -13.27 0.27
N VAL A 174 8.30 -13.56 0.50
CA VAL A 174 7.21 -12.61 0.82
C VAL A 174 6.44 -13.11 2.04
N GLY A 175 5.66 -12.24 2.67
CA GLY A 175 4.85 -12.58 3.85
C GLY A 175 4.70 -11.41 4.79
N MET A 176 4.05 -11.65 5.92
CA MET A 176 3.63 -10.61 6.87
C MET A 176 4.74 -10.25 7.85
N GLY A 177 4.82 -8.95 8.14
CA GLY A 177 5.74 -8.39 9.11
C GLY A 177 7.22 -8.46 8.71
N ARG A 178 8.01 -7.58 9.29
CA ARG A 178 9.49 -7.54 9.11
C ARG A 178 10.16 -7.36 10.46
N ALA A 179 11.13 -8.24 10.76
CA ALA A 179 12.06 -8.06 11.87
C ALA A 179 13.39 -7.55 11.32
N HIS A 180 13.90 -6.47 11.87
CA HIS A 180 15.11 -5.80 11.38
C HIS A 180 16.05 -5.44 12.53
N THR A 181 17.35 -5.69 12.31
CA THR A 181 18.42 -5.24 13.21
C THR A 181 19.11 -4.04 12.60
N PHE A 182 19.10 -2.91 13.31
CA PHE A 182 19.75 -1.70 12.85
C PHE A 182 21.24 -1.88 12.65
N ALA A 183 21.79 -1.32 11.56
CA ALA A 183 23.22 -1.28 11.32
C ALA A 183 23.98 -0.57 12.46
N GLN A 184 23.35 0.47 13.03
CA GLN A 184 23.81 1.16 14.22
C GLN A 184 22.63 1.31 15.19
N PRO A 185 22.78 0.86 16.46
CA PRO A 185 21.75 1.05 17.47
C PRO A 185 21.38 2.53 17.60
N CYS A 186 20.13 2.83 17.86
CA CYS A 186 19.68 4.20 18.12
C CYS A 186 19.02 4.31 19.49
N SER A 187 19.03 5.50 20.09
CA SER A 187 18.34 5.71 21.34
C SER A 187 16.82 5.63 21.17
N TRP A 188 16.12 5.26 22.25
CA TRP A 188 14.65 5.24 22.27
C TRP A 188 14.04 6.57 21.81
N ALA A 189 14.59 7.71 22.29
CA ALA A 189 14.15 9.02 21.85
C ALA A 189 14.36 9.24 20.33
N ALA A 190 15.51 8.80 19.79
CA ALA A 190 15.78 8.89 18.36
C ALA A 190 14.83 8.03 17.54
N LEU A 191 14.49 6.82 18.00
CA LEU A 191 13.52 5.95 17.30
C LEU A 191 12.14 6.60 17.25
N ILE A 192 11.65 7.16 18.37
CA ILE A 192 10.38 7.88 18.41
C ILE A 192 10.38 9.05 17.41
N HIS A 193 11.48 9.79 17.35
CA HIS A 193 11.62 10.89 16.38
C HIS A 193 11.55 10.38 14.93
N ARG A 194 12.28 9.29 14.61
CA ARG A 194 12.24 8.67 13.28
C ARG A 194 10.82 8.24 12.88
N VAL A 195 10.08 7.60 13.81
CA VAL A 195 8.68 7.19 13.57
C VAL A 195 7.81 8.40 13.25
N LYS A 196 7.89 9.47 14.05
CA LYS A 196 7.12 10.70 13.81
C LYS A 196 7.47 11.36 12.48
N ALA A 197 8.75 11.42 12.14
CA ALA A 197 9.23 12.01 10.89
C ALA A 197 8.76 11.19 9.68
N LEU A 198 8.92 9.87 9.72
CA LEU A 198 8.52 8.96 8.65
C LEU A 198 7.01 9.02 8.39
N LEU A 199 6.20 8.97 9.46
CA LEU A 199 4.74 8.95 9.37
C LEU A 199 4.11 10.35 9.25
N ARG A 200 4.88 11.42 9.34
CA ARG A 200 4.42 12.82 9.32
C ARG A 200 3.39 13.14 10.41
N VAL A 201 3.57 12.59 11.58
CA VAL A 201 2.66 12.81 12.70
C VAL A 201 3.35 13.56 13.84
N SER A 202 2.62 14.44 14.50
CA SER A 202 3.12 15.18 15.67
C SER A 202 3.15 14.34 16.95
N HIS A 203 2.29 13.32 17.01
CA HIS A 203 2.10 12.49 18.20
C HIS A 203 2.05 11.01 17.84
N VAL A 204 2.58 10.17 18.72
CA VAL A 204 2.46 8.71 18.70
C VAL A 204 2.11 8.24 20.09
N GLN A 205 1.33 7.15 20.16
CA GLN A 205 1.07 6.46 21.43
C GLN A 205 2.23 5.51 21.72
N ILE A 206 2.69 5.50 22.98
CA ILE A 206 3.84 4.71 23.40
C ILE A 206 3.45 3.90 24.65
N ALA A 207 3.75 2.61 24.62
CA ALA A 207 3.75 1.71 25.77
C ALA A 207 5.20 1.26 26.01
N ALA A 208 5.91 1.94 26.90
CA ALA A 208 7.29 1.59 27.21
C ALA A 208 7.35 0.44 28.22
N ALA A 209 8.26 -0.49 28.02
CA ALA A 209 8.56 -1.52 29.01
C ALA A 209 9.22 -0.89 30.26
N SER A 210 9.12 -1.59 31.40
CA SER A 210 9.76 -1.13 32.64
C SER A 210 11.27 -0.96 32.45
N GLY A 211 11.81 0.17 32.91
CA GLY A 211 13.24 0.49 32.81
C GLY A 211 13.67 1.14 31.48
N VAL A 212 12.81 1.24 30.49
CA VAL A 212 13.10 1.99 29.24
C VAL A 212 13.07 3.48 29.52
N ASN A 213 14.10 4.18 29.07
CA ASN A 213 14.21 5.63 29.12
C ASN A 213 14.73 6.21 27.79
N GLU A 214 14.82 7.50 27.65
CA GLU A 214 15.21 8.19 26.41
C GLU A 214 16.55 7.75 25.83
N THR A 215 17.49 7.31 26.67
CA THR A 215 18.85 6.89 26.26
C THR A 215 18.97 5.40 26.00
N THR A 216 17.93 4.61 26.32
CA THR A 216 17.92 3.16 26.09
C THR A 216 18.21 2.86 24.62
N GLN A 217 19.22 1.99 24.37
CA GLN A 217 19.64 1.66 23.03
C GLN A 217 18.75 0.56 22.41
N ILE A 218 18.14 0.89 21.30
CA ILE A 218 17.32 -0.03 20.50
C ILE A 218 18.21 -0.61 19.39
N ARG A 219 18.28 -1.93 19.32
CA ARG A 219 19.11 -2.66 18.35
C ARG A 219 18.28 -3.24 17.21
N SER A 220 17.02 -3.58 17.49
CA SER A 220 16.13 -4.19 16.50
C SER A 220 14.70 -3.72 16.66
N ILE A 221 13.96 -3.82 15.59
CA ILE A 221 12.52 -3.51 15.52
C ILE A 221 11.79 -4.64 14.83
N ALA A 222 10.49 -4.72 15.09
CA ALA A 222 9.54 -5.50 14.31
C ALA A 222 8.37 -4.60 13.89
N VAL A 223 7.89 -4.75 12.68
CA VAL A 223 6.76 -4.02 12.11
C VAL A 223 5.81 -4.99 11.43
#